data_fe3262c79ea79a662e32a4f9d021bfc0
#
_entry.id   fe3262c79ea79a662e32a4f9d021bfc0
#
_cell.length_a   1.000
_cell.length_b   1.000
_cell.length_c   1.000
_cell.angle_alpha   90.00
_cell.angle_beta   90.00
_cell.angle_gamma   90.00
#
_symmetry.space_group_name_H-M   'P 1'
#
loop_
_entity.id
_entity.type
_entity.pdbx_description
1 polymer ?
#
loop_
_entity_poly.entity_id
_entity_poly.type
_entity_poly.pdbx_seq_one_letter_code
_entity_poly.pdbx_strand_id
1 'polypeptide(L)'
;MTKVIAMRSQRHYVENIEAALRLLPRLGEKSMSLTTTKTVRELALEFPNATRVFEKLGIDYCCGGNKSLEEACAAANLSADEILDSLELAEEASRANQSERNWPIEPLADVIDHIKSTHHKYTREEIARLGPLFDKVCSVHGKNHPELQHVRASFRGLAQELTTHMMKEEMVLFPYIVRMEESVIQREPVLPPPFGSVQNPVTMMMHEHDSAGDALRAMRQASAGYTPPGDACISYQTLYKALADFEADLHQHIHLENNILFPRAIAMEPGHREERRENGCTCNTH
;
A
#
# COMPACT_ATOMS: atom_id res chain seq x y z
N MET A 1 -38.33 0.88 -14.36
CA MET A 1 -37.36 1.33 -15.40
C MET A 1 -35.98 1.62 -14.83
N THR A 2 -35.80 2.11 -13.61
CA THR A 2 -34.51 2.52 -13.03
C THR A 2 -33.49 1.38 -12.81
N LYS A 3 -33.91 0.18 -12.42
CA LYS A 3 -32.99 -0.97 -12.19
C LYS A 3 -32.37 -1.54 -13.47
N VAL A 4 -33.02 -1.47 -14.62
CA VAL A 4 -32.52 -1.99 -15.91
C VAL A 4 -31.47 -1.05 -16.49
N ILE A 5 -31.59 0.26 -16.23
CA ILE A 5 -30.61 1.26 -16.67
C ILE A 5 -29.31 1.13 -15.85
N ALA A 6 -29.40 0.90 -14.55
CA ALA A 6 -28.23 0.67 -13.68
C ALA A 6 -27.45 -0.61 -14.06
N MET A 7 -28.15 -1.71 -14.38
CA MET A 7 -27.51 -2.95 -14.82
C MET A 7 -26.84 -2.87 -16.21
N ARG A 8 -27.38 -2.07 -17.14
CA ARG A 8 -26.73 -1.81 -18.43
C ARG A 8 -25.51 -0.93 -18.29
N SER A 9 -25.54 0.05 -17.38
CA SER A 9 -24.39 0.91 -17.05
C SER A 9 -23.23 0.09 -16.45
N GLN A 10 -23.52 -0.83 -15.51
CA GLN A 10 -22.51 -1.70 -14.92
C GLN A 10 -21.87 -2.67 -15.93
N ARG A 11 -22.64 -3.23 -16.86
CA ARG A 11 -22.10 -4.14 -17.88
C ARG A 11 -21.20 -3.41 -18.88
N HIS A 12 -21.56 -2.23 -19.34
CA HIS A 12 -20.71 -1.37 -20.18
C HIS A 12 -19.46 -0.87 -19.43
N TYR A 13 -19.59 -0.62 -18.14
CA TYR A 13 -18.48 -0.26 -17.26
C TYR A 13 -17.43 -1.38 -17.21
N VAL A 14 -17.85 -2.62 -16.93
CA VAL A 14 -16.96 -3.81 -16.90
C VAL A 14 -16.31 -4.08 -18.27
N GLU A 15 -17.08 -4.03 -19.36
CA GLU A 15 -16.55 -4.24 -20.72
C GLU A 15 -15.54 -3.16 -21.13
N ASN A 16 -15.73 -1.92 -20.72
CA ASN A 16 -14.80 -0.82 -21.00
C ASN A 16 -13.54 -0.85 -20.10
N ILE A 17 -13.67 -1.29 -18.84
CA ILE A 17 -12.51 -1.56 -17.96
C ILE A 17 -11.69 -2.72 -18.51
N GLU A 18 -12.30 -3.83 -18.92
CA GLU A 18 -11.58 -4.94 -19.54
C GLU A 18 -10.87 -4.50 -20.84
N ALA A 19 -11.48 -3.63 -21.63
CA ALA A 19 -10.86 -3.06 -22.83
C ALA A 19 -9.71 -2.10 -22.49
N ALA A 20 -9.84 -1.29 -21.43
CA ALA A 20 -8.80 -0.41 -20.94
C ALA A 20 -7.66 -1.21 -20.29
N LEU A 21 -7.97 -2.27 -19.53
CA LEU A 21 -7.00 -3.20 -18.95
C LEU A 21 -6.25 -4.02 -20.02
N ARG A 22 -6.90 -4.33 -21.17
CA ARG A 22 -6.23 -4.97 -22.32
C ARG A 22 -5.25 -4.03 -23.04
N LEU A 23 -5.38 -2.72 -22.83
CA LEU A 23 -4.45 -1.71 -23.36
C LEU A 23 -3.30 -1.40 -22.40
N LEU A 24 -3.42 -1.80 -21.12
CA LEU A 24 -2.28 -1.85 -20.23
C LEU A 24 -1.33 -2.94 -20.75
N PRO A 25 0.01 -2.76 -20.67
CA PRO A 25 0.91 -3.85 -20.99
C PRO A 25 0.46 -5.03 -20.13
N ARG A 26 0.04 -6.12 -20.76
CA ARG A 26 -0.18 -7.38 -20.08
C ARG A 26 1.12 -7.61 -19.30
N LEU A 27 1.05 -7.56 -17.99
CA LEU A 27 2.02 -8.27 -17.16
C LEU A 27 1.93 -9.69 -17.75
N GLY A 28 2.95 -10.08 -18.54
CA GLY A 28 2.87 -11.21 -19.45
C GLY A 28 2.23 -12.39 -18.74
N GLU A 29 1.62 -13.31 -19.47
CA GLU A 29 1.23 -14.65 -18.99
C GLU A 29 2.51 -15.38 -18.48
N LYS A 30 3.16 -14.82 -17.48
CA LYS A 30 4.15 -15.49 -16.67
C LYS A 30 3.37 -16.47 -15.84
N SER A 31 3.63 -17.75 -16.03
CA SER A 31 3.27 -18.80 -15.09
C SER A 31 3.25 -18.23 -13.69
N MET A 32 2.12 -18.36 -12.97
CA MET A 32 2.00 -18.04 -11.55
C MET A 32 2.91 -19.02 -10.78
N SER A 33 4.21 -18.82 -10.86
CA SER A 33 5.20 -19.62 -10.17
C SER A 33 5.79 -18.81 -9.02
N LEU A 34 5.66 -19.30 -7.83
CA LEU A 34 6.39 -18.84 -6.67
C LEU A 34 7.87 -19.13 -6.90
N THR A 35 8.70 -18.08 -7.02
CA THR A 35 10.15 -18.22 -7.19
C THR A 35 10.87 -17.18 -6.34
N THR A 36 12.06 -17.52 -5.86
CA THR A 36 12.91 -16.63 -5.04
C THR A 36 13.43 -15.42 -5.83
N THR A 37 13.43 -15.51 -7.17
CA THR A 37 13.89 -14.45 -8.07
C THR A 37 12.87 -13.34 -8.32
N LYS A 38 11.57 -13.57 -8.00
CA LYS A 38 10.56 -12.54 -8.05
C LYS A 38 10.80 -11.52 -6.95
N THR A 39 10.44 -10.26 -7.23
CA THR A 39 10.47 -9.22 -6.22
C THR A 39 9.36 -9.44 -5.19
N VAL A 40 9.59 -8.99 -3.97
CA VAL A 40 8.58 -9.02 -2.89
C VAL A 40 7.29 -8.32 -3.34
N ARG A 41 7.41 -7.23 -4.12
CA ARG A 41 6.28 -6.53 -4.73
C ARG A 41 5.50 -7.40 -5.72
N GLU A 42 6.19 -8.09 -6.64
CA GLU A 42 5.54 -8.98 -7.61
C GLU A 42 4.77 -10.08 -6.89
N LEU A 43 5.35 -10.67 -5.86
CA LEU A 43 4.68 -11.68 -5.04
C LEU A 43 3.47 -11.11 -4.29
N ALA A 44 3.58 -9.90 -3.71
CA ALA A 44 2.47 -9.25 -3.02
C ALA A 44 1.30 -8.88 -3.96
N LEU A 45 1.59 -8.61 -5.24
CA LEU A 45 0.57 -8.33 -6.25
C LEU A 45 -0.08 -9.59 -6.83
N GLU A 46 0.69 -10.66 -7.00
CA GLU A 46 0.20 -11.93 -7.56
C GLU A 46 -0.55 -12.78 -6.52
N PHE A 47 -0.17 -12.67 -5.25
CA PHE A 47 -0.69 -13.47 -4.14
C PHE A 47 -1.23 -12.56 -3.03
N PRO A 48 -2.55 -12.30 -2.96
CA PRO A 48 -3.14 -11.35 -2.00
C PRO A 48 -2.76 -11.63 -0.54
N ASN A 49 -2.57 -12.90 -0.17
CA ASN A 49 -2.17 -13.27 1.19
C ASN A 49 -0.67 -13.16 1.47
N ALA A 50 0.14 -12.91 0.45
CA ALA A 50 1.59 -12.74 0.64
C ALA A 50 1.90 -11.56 1.59
N THR A 51 1.12 -10.48 1.54
CA THR A 51 1.29 -9.34 2.43
C THR A 51 1.19 -9.72 3.90
N ARG A 52 0.28 -10.63 4.28
CA ARG A 52 0.14 -11.13 5.65
C ARG A 52 1.34 -11.97 6.09
N VAL A 53 1.88 -12.77 5.17
CA VAL A 53 3.09 -13.58 5.43
C VAL A 53 4.29 -12.65 5.60
N PHE A 54 4.46 -11.70 4.71
CA PHE A 54 5.55 -10.72 4.76
C PHE A 54 5.48 -9.87 6.03
N GLU A 55 4.31 -9.39 6.41
CA GLU A 55 4.09 -8.63 7.66
C GLU A 55 4.52 -9.44 8.88
N LYS A 56 4.08 -10.70 8.99
CA LYS A 56 4.42 -11.58 10.10
C LYS A 56 5.92 -11.83 10.20
N LEU A 57 6.62 -11.87 9.07
CA LEU A 57 8.06 -12.15 8.98
C LEU A 57 8.92 -10.88 8.97
N GLY A 58 8.31 -9.68 8.99
CA GLY A 58 9.00 -8.40 8.95
C GLY A 58 9.68 -8.10 7.60
N ILE A 59 9.15 -8.64 6.50
CA ILE A 59 9.62 -8.37 5.13
C ILE A 59 8.90 -7.15 4.60
N ASP A 60 9.65 -6.12 4.21
CA ASP A 60 9.12 -4.87 3.65
C ASP A 60 8.63 -5.09 2.21
N TYR A 61 7.32 -5.13 2.03
CA TYR A 61 6.63 -5.30 0.75
C TYR A 61 6.02 -4.00 0.21
N CYS A 62 6.04 -2.92 0.98
CA CYS A 62 5.42 -1.64 0.63
C CYS A 62 6.40 -0.61 0.06
N CYS A 63 7.51 -0.33 0.76
CA CYS A 63 8.53 0.63 0.33
C CYS A 63 9.74 -0.08 -0.28
N GLY A 64 10.20 -1.18 0.32
CA GLY A 64 11.33 -1.99 -0.11
C GLY A 64 11.00 -3.13 -1.08
N GLY A 65 9.77 -3.21 -1.59
CA GLY A 65 9.27 -4.34 -2.39
C GLY A 65 9.95 -4.60 -3.74
N ASN A 66 10.86 -3.74 -4.18
CA ASN A 66 11.62 -3.93 -5.42
C ASN A 66 12.79 -4.93 -5.31
N LYS A 67 13.14 -5.36 -4.08
CA LYS A 67 14.15 -6.41 -3.87
C LYS A 67 13.58 -7.77 -4.25
N SER A 68 14.43 -8.69 -4.73
CA SER A 68 14.04 -10.09 -4.88
C SER A 68 13.69 -10.70 -3.52
N LEU A 69 12.88 -11.76 -3.52
CA LEU A 69 12.58 -12.49 -2.28
C LEU A 69 13.88 -12.98 -1.62
N GLU A 70 14.82 -13.49 -2.41
CA GLU A 70 16.11 -13.96 -1.93
C GLU A 70 16.90 -12.87 -1.20
N GLU A 71 16.98 -11.65 -1.78
CA GLU A 71 17.65 -10.49 -1.17
C GLU A 71 16.96 -10.04 0.11
N ALA A 72 15.63 -10.01 0.11
CA ALA A 72 14.84 -9.63 1.29
C ALA A 72 15.01 -10.63 2.43
N CYS A 73 14.99 -11.93 2.11
CA CYS A 73 15.21 -13.01 3.08
C CYS A 73 16.64 -12.98 3.66
N ALA A 74 17.65 -12.78 2.82
CA ALA A 74 19.03 -12.67 3.28
C ALA A 74 19.20 -11.50 4.26
N ALA A 75 18.57 -10.34 3.97
CA ALA A 75 18.60 -9.18 4.86
C ALA A 75 17.90 -9.42 6.21
N ALA A 76 16.90 -10.30 6.24
CA ALA A 76 16.12 -10.66 7.45
C ALA A 76 16.65 -11.91 8.16
N ASN A 77 17.72 -12.56 7.65
CA ASN A 77 18.23 -13.86 8.10
C ASN A 77 17.16 -14.97 8.07
N LEU A 78 16.35 -14.99 7.01
CA LEU A 78 15.27 -15.96 6.79
C LEU A 78 15.61 -16.87 5.59
N SER A 79 15.03 -18.07 5.56
CA SER A 79 15.10 -18.99 4.42
C SER A 79 14.07 -18.60 3.36
N ALA A 80 14.50 -18.37 2.14
CA ALA A 80 13.58 -18.05 1.05
C ALA A 80 12.65 -19.23 0.70
N ASP A 81 13.13 -20.47 0.82
CA ASP A 81 12.33 -21.66 0.56
C ASP A 81 11.22 -21.83 1.61
N GLU A 82 11.53 -21.62 2.90
CA GLU A 82 10.52 -21.66 3.99
C GLU A 82 9.43 -20.58 3.81
N ILE A 83 9.79 -19.44 3.22
CA ILE A 83 8.84 -18.38 2.92
C ILE A 83 7.97 -18.76 1.72
N LEU A 84 8.53 -19.36 0.68
CA LEU A 84 7.75 -19.88 -0.43
C LEU A 84 6.73 -20.90 0.02
N ASP A 85 7.13 -21.85 0.86
CA ASP A 85 6.23 -22.86 1.47
C ASP A 85 5.10 -22.17 2.25
N SER A 86 5.44 -21.11 3.01
CA SER A 86 4.46 -20.34 3.79
C SER A 86 3.48 -19.59 2.88
N LEU A 87 3.94 -19.06 1.75
CA LEU A 87 3.10 -18.41 0.75
C LEU A 87 2.16 -19.41 0.07
N GLU A 88 2.65 -20.59 -0.30
CA GLU A 88 1.82 -21.66 -0.87
C GLU A 88 0.69 -22.08 0.07
N LEU A 89 1.01 -22.31 1.34
CA LEU A 89 0.03 -22.66 2.37
C LEU A 89 -1.01 -21.54 2.58
N ALA A 90 -0.58 -20.27 2.58
CA ALA A 90 -1.48 -19.13 2.72
C ALA A 90 -2.44 -19.02 1.52
N GLU A 91 -1.95 -19.29 0.31
CA GLU A 91 -2.77 -19.29 -0.91
C GLU A 91 -3.78 -20.45 -0.94
N GLU A 92 -3.38 -21.63 -0.56
CA GLU A 92 -4.29 -22.79 -0.45
C GLU A 92 -5.41 -22.51 0.53
N ALA A 93 -5.09 -21.94 1.69
CA ALA A 93 -6.08 -21.54 2.69
C ALA A 93 -7.06 -20.48 2.18
N SER A 94 -6.58 -19.55 1.35
CA SER A 94 -7.41 -18.49 0.76
C SER A 94 -8.35 -19.00 -0.32
N ARG A 95 -7.90 -19.90 -1.17
CA ARG A 95 -8.77 -20.52 -2.21
C ARG A 95 -10.01 -21.19 -1.60
N ALA A 96 -9.92 -21.62 -0.35
CA ALA A 96 -11.06 -22.14 0.41
C ALA A 96 -12.02 -21.04 0.88
N ASN A 97 -11.56 -19.80 0.99
CA ASN A 97 -12.30 -18.63 1.49
C ASN A 97 -12.45 -17.54 0.41
N GLN A 98 -13.34 -17.70 -0.55
CA GLN A 98 -13.56 -16.85 -1.75
C GLN A 98 -13.93 -15.37 -1.49
N SER A 99 -13.45 -14.70 -0.46
CA SER A 99 -13.95 -13.36 -0.07
C SER A 99 -12.97 -12.19 -0.25
N GLU A 100 -11.76 -12.37 -0.73
CA GLU A 100 -10.82 -11.27 -0.87
C GLU A 100 -10.92 -10.58 -2.24
N ARG A 101 -11.03 -9.24 -2.24
CA ARG A 101 -11.04 -8.41 -3.46
C ARG A 101 -9.68 -8.48 -4.15
N ASN A 102 -9.71 -8.58 -5.46
CA ASN A 102 -8.51 -8.56 -6.31
C ASN A 102 -8.18 -7.10 -6.70
N TRP A 103 -7.56 -6.36 -5.77
CA TRP A 103 -7.27 -4.94 -5.92
C TRP A 103 -6.53 -4.55 -7.20
N PRO A 104 -5.57 -5.32 -7.74
CA PRO A 104 -4.92 -5.04 -9.01
C PRO A 104 -5.84 -4.83 -10.21
N ILE A 105 -7.05 -5.41 -10.19
CA ILE A 105 -8.02 -5.30 -11.31
C ILE A 105 -9.27 -4.49 -10.97
N GLU A 106 -9.47 -4.11 -9.70
CA GLU A 106 -10.60 -3.29 -9.29
C GLU A 106 -10.52 -1.86 -9.88
N PRO A 107 -11.64 -1.13 -10.08
CA PRO A 107 -11.63 0.27 -10.43
C PRO A 107 -10.77 1.09 -9.46
N LEU A 108 -10.04 2.10 -9.96
CA LEU A 108 -9.23 2.96 -9.09
C LEU A 108 -10.09 3.74 -8.09
N ALA A 109 -11.31 4.12 -8.48
CA ALA A 109 -12.28 4.72 -7.58
C ALA A 109 -12.60 3.80 -6.38
N ASP A 110 -12.76 2.49 -6.60
CA ASP A 110 -13.03 1.51 -5.54
C ASP A 110 -11.82 1.30 -4.63
N VAL A 111 -10.60 1.29 -5.19
CA VAL A 111 -9.35 1.24 -4.42
C VAL A 111 -9.24 2.48 -3.51
N ILE A 112 -9.49 3.68 -4.06
CA ILE A 112 -9.48 4.94 -3.33
C ILE A 112 -10.52 4.95 -2.21
N ASP A 113 -11.74 4.51 -2.48
CA ASP A 113 -12.80 4.46 -1.47
C ASP A 113 -12.46 3.48 -0.35
N HIS A 114 -11.81 2.35 -0.67
CA HIS A 114 -11.31 1.43 0.34
C HIS A 114 -10.20 2.06 1.19
N ILE A 115 -9.20 2.68 0.58
CA ILE A 115 -8.11 3.38 1.29
C ILE A 115 -8.69 4.39 2.27
N LYS A 116 -9.60 5.25 1.83
CA LYS A 116 -10.22 6.30 2.65
C LYS A 116 -11.08 5.74 3.79
N SER A 117 -11.95 4.78 3.48
CA SER A 117 -12.94 4.26 4.43
C SER A 117 -12.34 3.27 5.44
N THR A 118 -11.23 2.65 5.13
CA THR A 118 -10.54 1.66 5.97
C THR A 118 -9.29 2.26 6.59
N HIS A 119 -8.27 2.54 5.79
CA HIS A 119 -6.94 2.91 6.27
C HIS A 119 -6.86 4.36 6.79
N HIS A 120 -7.33 5.35 6.02
CA HIS A 120 -7.32 6.74 6.47
C HIS A 120 -8.19 6.96 7.71
N LYS A 121 -9.36 6.31 7.73
CA LYS A 121 -10.25 6.36 8.90
C LYS A 121 -9.57 5.75 10.12
N TYR A 122 -9.02 4.54 9.99
CA TYR A 122 -8.31 3.86 11.07
C TYR A 122 -7.12 4.68 11.57
N THR A 123 -6.28 5.18 10.67
CA THR A 123 -5.13 6.03 11.00
C THR A 123 -5.54 7.25 11.83
N ARG A 124 -6.62 7.98 11.46
CA ARG A 124 -7.12 9.13 12.24
C ARG A 124 -7.62 8.72 13.61
N GLU A 125 -8.37 7.63 13.70
CA GLU A 125 -8.90 7.12 14.96
C GLU A 125 -7.76 6.70 15.89
N GLU A 126 -6.75 6.00 15.38
CA GLU A 126 -5.59 5.58 16.16
C GLU A 126 -4.69 6.74 16.60
N ILE A 127 -4.43 7.72 15.75
CA ILE A 127 -3.68 8.92 16.12
C ILE A 127 -4.37 9.61 17.31
N ALA A 128 -5.69 9.77 17.26
CA ALA A 128 -6.46 10.39 18.35
C ALA A 128 -6.43 9.56 19.64
N ARG A 129 -6.45 8.23 19.53
CA ARG A 129 -6.46 7.30 20.66
C ARG A 129 -5.09 7.14 21.32
N LEU A 130 -4.04 7.04 20.51
CA LEU A 130 -2.70 6.73 20.99
C LEU A 130 -2.03 7.91 21.69
N GLY A 131 -2.33 9.15 21.33
CA GLY A 131 -1.78 10.33 21.97
C GLY A 131 -1.97 10.33 23.50
N PRO A 132 -3.22 10.32 24.01
CA PRO A 132 -3.50 10.22 25.44
C PRO A 132 -2.96 8.94 26.09
N LEU A 133 -2.92 7.81 25.37
CA LEU A 133 -2.38 6.57 25.88
C LEU A 133 -0.87 6.66 26.12
N PHE A 134 -0.12 7.29 25.20
CA PHE A 134 1.29 7.61 25.41
C PHE A 134 1.51 8.49 26.64
N ASP A 135 0.70 9.55 26.80
CA ASP A 135 0.82 10.45 27.95
C ASP A 135 0.66 9.69 29.26
N LYS A 136 -0.34 8.81 29.33
CA LYS A 136 -0.57 7.95 30.50
C LYS A 136 0.60 6.99 30.76
N VAL A 137 1.06 6.26 29.73
CA VAL A 137 2.14 5.25 29.89
C VAL A 137 3.46 5.93 30.23
N CYS A 138 3.82 7.01 29.56
CA CYS A 138 5.04 7.75 29.84
C CYS A 138 5.04 8.38 31.25
N SER A 139 3.90 8.83 31.78
CA SER A 139 3.82 9.38 33.13
C SER A 139 4.10 8.34 34.22
N VAL A 140 3.73 7.10 34.00
CA VAL A 140 3.90 6.01 34.96
C VAL A 140 5.24 5.30 34.81
N HIS A 141 5.62 4.99 33.58
CA HIS A 141 6.75 4.12 33.27
C HIS A 141 7.97 4.85 32.74
N GLY A 142 7.84 6.10 32.26
CA GLY A 142 8.89 6.81 31.53
C GLY A 142 10.19 7.07 32.33
N LYS A 143 10.16 6.98 33.66
CA LYS A 143 11.38 7.08 34.49
C LYS A 143 12.25 5.83 34.36
N ASN A 144 11.63 4.66 34.33
CA ASN A 144 12.32 3.37 34.26
C ASN A 144 12.49 2.90 32.78
N HIS A 145 11.68 3.45 31.88
CA HIS A 145 11.62 3.12 30.45
C HIS A 145 11.81 4.38 29.60
N PRO A 146 13.05 4.94 29.54
CA PRO A 146 13.33 6.19 28.80
C PRO A 146 13.11 6.04 27.29
N GLU A 147 13.18 4.82 26.72
CA GLU A 147 12.88 4.51 25.33
C GLU A 147 11.46 4.92 24.92
N LEU A 148 10.50 4.93 25.85
CA LEU A 148 9.13 5.41 25.60
C LEU A 148 9.09 6.85 25.08
N GLN A 149 10.03 7.71 25.50
CA GLN A 149 10.09 9.07 25.00
C GLN A 149 10.51 9.13 23.54
N HIS A 150 11.40 8.25 23.11
CA HIS A 150 11.82 8.14 21.71
C HIS A 150 10.67 7.61 20.84
N VAL A 151 10.02 6.53 21.26
CA VAL A 151 8.85 5.96 20.56
C VAL A 151 7.74 7.01 20.43
N ARG A 152 7.44 7.74 21.52
CA ARG A 152 6.43 8.82 21.54
C ARG A 152 6.78 9.96 20.59
N ALA A 153 8.05 10.39 20.57
CA ALA A 153 8.50 11.48 19.70
C ALA A 153 8.39 11.09 18.23
N SER A 154 8.84 9.88 17.86
CA SER A 154 8.72 9.34 16.50
C SER A 154 7.24 9.20 16.08
N PHE A 155 6.38 8.65 16.96
CA PHE A 155 4.95 8.56 16.69
C PHE A 155 4.30 9.94 16.47
N ARG A 156 4.63 10.95 17.26
CA ARG A 156 4.07 12.30 17.09
C ARG A 156 4.48 12.94 15.77
N GLY A 157 5.74 12.77 15.36
CA GLY A 157 6.23 13.23 14.05
C GLY A 157 5.44 12.55 12.93
N LEU A 158 5.39 11.21 12.95
CA LEU A 158 4.66 10.41 11.98
C LEU A 158 3.17 10.78 11.90
N ALA A 159 2.52 10.97 13.05
CA ALA A 159 1.10 11.35 13.11
C ALA A 159 0.82 12.71 12.46
N GLN A 160 1.73 13.68 12.64
CA GLN A 160 1.60 15.00 12.00
C GLN A 160 1.80 14.91 10.48
N GLU A 161 2.79 14.16 10.03
CA GLU A 161 3.08 13.94 8.62
C GLU A 161 1.92 13.22 7.94
N LEU A 162 1.42 12.11 8.50
CA LEU A 162 0.29 11.35 7.96
C LEU A 162 -1.00 12.18 7.88
N THR A 163 -1.26 13.04 8.87
CA THR A 163 -2.45 13.90 8.84
C THR A 163 -2.41 14.85 7.63
N THR A 164 -1.25 15.43 7.34
CA THR A 164 -1.07 16.32 6.19
C THR A 164 -1.05 15.55 4.87
N HIS A 165 -0.44 14.38 4.85
CA HIS A 165 -0.33 13.46 3.74
C HIS A 165 -1.74 13.04 3.23
N MET A 166 -2.53 12.41 4.09
CA MET A 166 -3.91 11.99 3.76
C MET A 166 -4.79 13.15 3.29
N MET A 167 -4.59 14.36 3.83
CA MET A 167 -5.33 15.55 3.38
C MET A 167 -4.97 15.92 1.94
N LYS A 168 -3.69 15.88 1.55
CA LYS A 168 -3.26 16.15 0.17
C LYS A 168 -3.83 15.13 -0.80
N GLU A 169 -3.87 13.87 -0.42
CA GLU A 169 -4.45 12.81 -1.24
C GLU A 169 -5.95 13.01 -1.43
N GLU A 170 -6.70 13.14 -0.35
CA GLU A 170 -8.16 13.25 -0.41
C GLU A 170 -8.65 14.52 -1.09
N MET A 171 -7.91 15.63 -0.98
CA MET A 171 -8.34 16.91 -1.54
C MET A 171 -7.80 17.16 -2.96
N VAL A 172 -6.69 16.53 -3.35
CA VAL A 172 -6.00 16.85 -4.61
C VAL A 172 -5.81 15.62 -5.49
N LEU A 173 -5.05 14.63 -5.00
CA LEU A 173 -4.60 13.51 -5.82
C LEU A 173 -5.75 12.55 -6.16
N PHE A 174 -6.47 12.05 -5.17
CA PHE A 174 -7.55 11.08 -5.37
C PHE A 174 -8.69 11.62 -6.24
N PRO A 175 -9.21 12.85 -6.03
CA PRO A 175 -10.21 13.40 -6.92
C PRO A 175 -9.74 13.55 -8.38
N TYR A 176 -8.45 13.81 -8.61
CA TYR A 176 -7.91 13.85 -9.97
C TYR A 176 -7.85 12.45 -10.58
N ILE A 177 -7.37 11.45 -9.86
CA ILE A 177 -7.31 10.06 -10.35
C ILE A 177 -8.71 9.54 -10.72
N VAL A 178 -9.71 9.78 -9.88
CA VAL A 178 -11.10 9.39 -10.15
C VAL A 178 -11.62 10.04 -11.44
N ARG A 179 -11.47 11.36 -11.58
CA ARG A 179 -11.89 12.07 -12.82
C ARG A 179 -11.15 11.57 -14.06
N MET A 180 -9.87 11.27 -13.93
CA MET A 180 -9.07 10.72 -15.03
C MET A 180 -9.60 9.34 -15.45
N GLU A 181 -9.91 8.45 -14.49
CA GLU A 181 -10.50 7.14 -14.76
C GLU A 181 -11.86 7.27 -15.44
N GLU A 182 -12.73 8.16 -14.95
CA GLU A 182 -14.03 8.45 -15.55
C GLU A 182 -13.89 8.93 -17.00
N SER A 183 -12.99 9.86 -17.28
CA SER A 183 -12.73 10.36 -18.65
C SER A 183 -12.27 9.23 -19.58
N VAL A 184 -11.38 8.36 -19.12
CA VAL A 184 -10.91 7.20 -19.90
C VAL A 184 -12.06 6.23 -20.20
N ILE A 185 -12.93 5.95 -19.22
CA ILE A 185 -14.09 5.07 -19.37
C ILE A 185 -15.10 5.65 -20.38
N GLN A 186 -15.34 6.97 -20.31
CA GLN A 186 -16.27 7.69 -21.18
C GLN A 186 -15.67 7.99 -22.56
N ARG A 187 -14.38 7.72 -22.77
CA ARG A 187 -13.60 8.06 -23.95
C ARG A 187 -13.56 9.56 -24.23
N GLU A 188 -13.58 10.34 -23.16
CA GLU A 188 -13.45 11.79 -23.19
C GLU A 188 -11.97 12.22 -23.01
N PRO A 189 -11.60 13.39 -23.46
CA PRO A 189 -10.26 13.92 -23.22
C PRO A 189 -9.99 14.08 -21.70
N VAL A 190 -8.89 13.54 -21.24
CA VAL A 190 -8.40 13.80 -19.87
C VAL A 190 -7.89 15.23 -19.80
N LEU A 191 -8.47 16.04 -18.93
CA LEU A 191 -8.01 17.41 -18.70
C LEU A 191 -6.69 17.40 -17.92
N PRO A 192 -5.69 18.21 -18.37
CA PRO A 192 -4.42 18.30 -17.67
C PRO A 192 -4.61 18.84 -16.24
N PRO A 193 -3.91 18.26 -15.25
CA PRO A 193 -4.01 18.74 -13.89
C PRO A 193 -3.25 20.06 -13.68
N PRO A 194 -3.62 20.86 -12.67
CA PRO A 194 -2.92 22.13 -12.38
C PRO A 194 -1.48 21.91 -11.90
N PHE A 195 -1.11 20.68 -11.53
CA PHE A 195 0.23 20.28 -11.11
C PHE A 195 1.07 19.62 -12.23
N GLY A 196 0.62 19.74 -13.49
CA GLY A 196 1.34 19.31 -14.71
C GLY A 196 1.14 17.83 -15.07
N SER A 197 1.52 16.90 -14.22
CA SER A 197 1.38 15.45 -14.40
C SER A 197 1.07 14.77 -13.06
N VAL A 198 0.31 13.67 -13.09
CA VAL A 198 0.04 12.85 -11.90
C VAL A 198 1.32 12.30 -11.27
N GLN A 199 2.36 12.12 -12.06
CA GLN A 199 3.68 11.70 -11.60
C GLN A 199 4.25 12.62 -10.51
N ASN A 200 4.01 13.95 -10.62
CA ASN A 200 4.56 14.91 -9.67
C ASN A 200 4.05 14.71 -8.23
N PRO A 201 2.72 14.74 -7.95
CA PRO A 201 2.24 14.44 -6.61
C PRO A 201 2.52 13.00 -6.17
N VAL A 202 2.47 12.02 -7.08
CA VAL A 202 2.80 10.62 -6.74
C VAL A 202 4.24 10.50 -6.24
N THR A 203 5.22 11.13 -6.91
CA THR A 203 6.62 11.12 -6.46
C THR A 203 6.75 11.71 -5.05
N MET A 204 6.01 12.76 -4.74
CA MET A 204 5.98 13.35 -3.39
C MET A 204 5.38 12.38 -2.38
N MET A 205 4.24 11.74 -2.69
CA MET A 205 3.59 10.76 -1.79
C MET A 205 4.53 9.59 -1.49
N MET A 206 5.18 9.03 -2.52
CA MET A 206 6.15 7.93 -2.34
C MET A 206 7.32 8.33 -1.42
N HIS A 207 7.84 9.55 -1.53
CA HIS A 207 8.89 10.04 -0.63
C HIS A 207 8.39 10.19 0.82
N GLU A 208 7.14 10.63 1.02
CA GLU A 208 6.51 10.70 2.33
C GLU A 208 6.28 9.29 2.92
N HIS A 209 5.97 8.30 2.08
CA HIS A 209 5.89 6.88 2.48
C HIS A 209 7.24 6.33 2.96
N ASP A 210 8.34 6.66 2.27
CA ASP A 210 9.68 6.28 2.70
C ASP A 210 10.00 6.88 4.09
N SER A 211 9.65 8.15 4.31
CA SER A 211 9.80 8.81 5.61
C SER A 211 8.96 8.14 6.70
N ALA A 212 7.72 7.76 6.39
CA ALA A 212 6.85 7.03 7.30
C ALA A 212 7.44 5.65 7.66
N GLY A 213 7.99 4.93 6.67
CA GLY A 213 8.69 3.67 6.88
C GLY A 213 9.91 3.81 7.79
N ASP A 214 10.68 4.90 7.65
CA ASP A 214 11.81 5.20 8.54
C ASP A 214 11.35 5.44 9.98
N ALA A 215 10.26 6.18 10.19
CA ALA A 215 9.69 6.43 11.50
C ALA A 215 9.17 5.14 12.16
N LEU A 216 8.51 4.26 11.41
CA LEU A 216 8.05 2.95 11.88
C LEU A 216 9.24 2.07 12.30
N ARG A 217 10.28 1.99 11.48
CA ARG A 217 11.52 1.27 11.80
C ARG A 217 12.18 1.79 13.09
N ALA A 218 12.25 3.10 13.26
CA ALA A 218 12.79 3.72 14.46
C ALA A 218 11.97 3.37 15.71
N MET A 219 10.63 3.40 15.62
CA MET A 219 9.75 3.01 16.73
C MET A 219 9.90 1.52 17.07
N ARG A 220 9.92 0.65 16.06
CA ARG A 220 10.11 -0.80 16.23
C ARG A 220 11.44 -1.11 16.89
N GLN A 221 12.52 -0.46 16.48
CA GLN A 221 13.85 -0.63 17.08
C GLN A 221 13.88 -0.15 18.54
N ALA A 222 13.36 1.05 18.82
CA ALA A 222 13.36 1.61 20.17
C ALA A 222 12.50 0.81 21.16
N SER A 223 11.46 0.13 20.67
CA SER A 223 10.53 -0.69 21.48
C SER A 223 10.90 -2.18 21.53
N ALA A 224 12.06 -2.58 21.02
CA ALA A 224 12.45 -3.99 20.86
C ALA A 224 11.35 -4.82 20.14
N GLY A 225 10.85 -4.30 19.00
CA GLY A 225 9.79 -4.95 18.24
C GLY A 225 8.42 -4.89 18.92
N TYR A 226 8.13 -3.80 19.65
CA TYR A 226 6.92 -3.63 20.46
C TYR A 226 6.74 -4.72 21.54
N THR A 227 7.86 -5.20 22.09
CA THR A 227 7.86 -6.19 23.15
C THR A 227 7.71 -5.51 24.50
N PRO A 228 6.59 -5.72 25.26
CA PRO A 228 6.41 -5.10 26.55
C PRO A 228 7.42 -5.65 27.56
N PRO A 229 8.06 -4.78 28.40
CA PRO A 229 8.93 -5.24 29.48
C PRO A 229 8.14 -6.00 30.57
N GLY A 230 8.84 -6.74 31.41
CA GLY A 230 8.21 -7.60 32.42
C GLY A 230 7.40 -6.86 33.50
N ASP A 231 7.66 -5.56 33.71
CA ASP A 231 6.93 -4.67 34.62
C ASP A 231 5.86 -3.81 33.92
N ALA A 232 5.58 -4.10 32.62
CA ALA A 232 4.59 -3.37 31.85
C ALA A 232 3.17 -3.60 32.37
N CYS A 233 2.49 -2.51 32.75
CA CYS A 233 1.07 -2.54 33.08
C CYS A 233 0.21 -2.78 31.83
N ILE A 234 -1.08 -3.07 32.03
CA ILE A 234 -2.04 -3.31 30.93
C ILE A 234 -2.05 -2.16 29.91
N SER A 235 -1.98 -0.88 30.35
CA SER A 235 -1.95 0.26 29.43
C SER A 235 -0.68 0.27 28.56
N TYR A 236 0.45 -0.16 29.12
CA TYR A 236 1.70 -0.25 28.35
C TYR A 236 1.64 -1.38 27.33
N GLN A 237 1.18 -2.57 27.74
CA GLN A 237 0.95 -3.70 26.80
C GLN A 237 -0.02 -3.32 25.69
N THR A 238 -1.12 -2.63 26.03
CA THR A 238 -2.09 -2.11 25.05
C THR A 238 -1.47 -1.12 24.08
N LEU A 239 -0.61 -0.22 24.56
CA LEU A 239 0.10 0.74 23.71
C LEU A 239 0.95 0.03 22.67
N TYR A 240 1.79 -0.91 23.11
CA TYR A 240 2.69 -1.61 22.20
C TYR A 240 1.95 -2.49 21.20
N LYS A 241 0.90 -3.19 21.65
CA LYS A 241 0.05 -3.93 20.72
C LYS A 241 -0.57 -3.01 19.67
N ALA A 242 -1.10 -1.86 20.09
CA ALA A 242 -1.74 -0.92 19.18
C ALA A 242 -0.76 -0.28 18.20
N LEU A 243 0.49 -0.06 18.59
CA LEU A 243 1.55 0.42 17.68
C LEU A 243 1.91 -0.64 16.63
N ALA A 244 1.96 -1.92 17.02
CA ALA A 244 2.18 -3.02 16.08
C ALA A 244 1.00 -3.14 15.07
N ASP A 245 -0.24 -3.04 15.56
CA ASP A 245 -1.43 -3.08 14.71
C ASP A 245 -1.47 -1.86 13.76
N PHE A 246 -1.06 -0.68 14.23
CA PHE A 246 -0.96 0.55 13.45
C PHE A 246 0.09 0.46 12.33
N GLU A 247 1.26 -0.09 12.65
CA GLU A 247 2.32 -0.33 11.65
C GLU A 247 1.84 -1.29 10.57
N ALA A 248 1.19 -2.39 10.94
CA ALA A 248 0.67 -3.36 9.99
C ALA A 248 -0.39 -2.78 9.06
N ASP A 249 -1.31 -1.96 9.57
CA ASP A 249 -2.32 -1.27 8.75
C ASP A 249 -1.66 -0.25 7.81
N LEU A 250 -0.68 0.51 8.28
CA LEU A 250 0.03 1.49 7.46
C LEU A 250 0.83 0.85 6.33
N HIS A 251 1.41 -0.33 6.55
CA HIS A 251 2.06 -1.11 5.49
C HIS A 251 1.07 -1.55 4.40
N GLN A 252 -0.14 -2.00 4.77
CA GLN A 252 -1.20 -2.33 3.82
C GLN A 252 -1.68 -1.10 3.03
N HIS A 253 -1.88 0.02 3.71
CA HIS A 253 -2.23 1.30 3.12
C HIS A 253 -1.21 1.70 2.04
N ILE A 254 0.07 1.82 2.41
CA ILE A 254 1.17 2.18 1.50
C ILE A 254 1.29 1.17 0.35
N HIS A 255 1.07 -0.13 0.61
CA HIS A 255 1.08 -1.14 -0.44
C HIS A 255 0.02 -0.91 -1.51
N LEU A 256 -1.23 -0.62 -1.11
CA LEU A 256 -2.32 -0.34 -2.04
C LEU A 256 -2.00 0.87 -2.92
N GLU A 257 -1.36 1.89 -2.37
CA GLU A 257 -0.98 3.10 -3.09
C GLU A 257 0.25 2.90 -3.97
N ASN A 258 1.37 2.52 -3.41
CA ASN A 258 2.64 2.40 -4.13
C ASN A 258 2.62 1.32 -5.19
N ASN A 259 1.93 0.21 -4.92
CA ASN A 259 2.00 -0.97 -5.77
C ASN A 259 0.80 -1.14 -6.70
N ILE A 260 -0.35 -0.51 -6.41
CA ILE A 260 -1.57 -0.68 -7.19
C ILE A 260 -2.07 0.67 -7.73
N LEU A 261 -2.43 1.62 -6.85
CA LEU A 261 -3.09 2.86 -7.24
C LEU A 261 -2.20 3.75 -8.10
N PHE A 262 -1.01 4.09 -7.60
CA PHE A 262 -0.12 5.05 -8.25
C PHE A 262 0.43 4.57 -9.60
N PRO A 263 0.93 3.32 -9.74
CA PRO A 263 1.38 2.82 -11.03
C PRO A 263 0.29 2.81 -12.09
N ARG A 264 -0.95 2.48 -11.70
CA ARG A 264 -2.09 2.45 -12.62
C ARG A 264 -2.53 3.85 -12.99
N ALA A 265 -2.52 4.80 -12.06
CA ALA A 265 -2.83 6.20 -12.32
C ALA A 265 -1.82 6.83 -13.31
N ILE A 266 -0.53 6.58 -13.13
CA ILE A 266 0.54 7.05 -14.04
C ILE A 266 0.35 6.44 -15.44
N ALA A 267 0.10 5.13 -15.53
CA ALA A 267 -0.09 4.45 -16.82
C ALA A 267 -1.36 4.91 -17.56
N MET A 268 -2.32 5.51 -16.85
CA MET A 268 -3.58 6.02 -17.41
C MET A 268 -3.42 7.42 -18.01
N GLU A 269 -2.43 8.21 -17.57
CA GLU A 269 -2.21 9.58 -18.04
C GLU A 269 -1.82 9.62 -19.53
N PRO A 270 -2.46 10.47 -20.38
CA PRO A 270 -2.33 10.38 -21.84
C PRO A 270 -0.91 10.53 -22.41
N GLY A 271 -0.08 11.39 -21.85
CA GLY A 271 1.31 11.64 -22.32
C GLY A 271 2.25 10.44 -22.13
N HIS A 272 2.00 9.59 -21.16
CA HIS A 272 2.83 8.41 -20.89
C HIS A 272 2.69 7.30 -21.95
N ARG A 273 1.63 7.36 -22.79
CA ARG A 273 1.37 6.38 -23.85
C ARG A 273 2.16 6.67 -25.13
N GLU A 274 2.51 7.91 -25.40
CA GLU A 274 3.21 8.31 -26.63
C GLU A 274 4.71 8.02 -26.54
N GLU A 275 5.36 8.30 -25.42
CA GLU A 275 6.80 8.02 -25.21
C GLU A 275 7.15 6.53 -25.31
N ARG A 276 6.22 5.61 -24.94
CA ARG A 276 6.44 4.16 -25.10
C ARG A 276 6.28 3.67 -26.54
N ARG A 277 5.52 4.36 -27.39
CA ARG A 277 5.38 4.02 -28.81
C ARG A 277 6.61 4.44 -29.61
N GLU A 278 7.22 5.55 -29.27
CA GLU A 278 8.43 6.04 -29.93
C GLU A 278 9.68 5.24 -29.54
N ASN A 279 9.79 4.80 -28.29
CA ASN A 279 10.92 3.98 -27.83
C ASN A 279 10.82 2.48 -28.18
N GLY A 280 9.67 2.02 -28.68
CA GLY A 280 9.44 0.62 -29.10
C GLY A 280 9.68 0.34 -30.59
N CYS A 281 9.96 1.35 -31.41
CA CYS A 281 10.07 1.21 -32.86
C CYS A 281 11.47 1.54 -33.37
N THR A 282 12.50 0.86 -32.83
CA THR A 282 13.81 0.72 -33.48
C THR A 282 14.07 -0.74 -33.82
N CYS A 283 13.29 -1.27 -34.76
CA CYS A 283 13.70 -2.48 -35.48
C CYS A 283 14.32 -2.06 -36.81
N ASN A 284 15.63 -2.14 -36.82
CA ASN A 284 16.57 -2.34 -37.92
C ASN A 284 15.95 -2.70 -39.27
N THR A 285 16.19 -1.82 -40.21
CA THR A 285 16.35 -2.18 -41.63
C THR A 285 17.81 -1.97 -41.99
N HIS A 286 18.56 -3.04 -41.99
CA HIS A 286 19.70 -3.26 -42.93
C HIS A 286 19.92 -4.76 -43.05
#